data_32a8ae0be48de9e253e3294e606bbde8
#
_entry.id   32a8ae0be48de9e253e3294e606bbde8
#
_cell.length_a   1.000
_cell.length_b   1.000
_cell.length_c   1.000
_cell.angle_alpha   90.00
_cell.angle_beta   90.00
_cell.angle_gamma   90.00
#
_symmetry.space_group_name_H-M   'P 1'
#
loop_
_entity.id
_entity.type
_entity.pdbx_description
1 polymer ?
#
loop_
_entity_poly.entity_id
_entity_poly.type
_entity_poly.pdbx_seq_one_letter_code
_entity_poly.pdbx_strand_id
1 'polypeptide(L)'
;MRLLYPEQVAYMDLEEMQEIHEDEIALLNEVDKLATQYSKDSTKLDELEAKLDEYIAHVTEHFKNEERLMEKYDFHAYEMHKMAHDMFLMDLGFATKMWREHGDIDKIIRFIRKSPEWIIMHIASVDSPTATYLAQKMAEEK
;
A
#
# COMPACT_ATOMS: atom_id res chain seq x y z
N MET A 1 18.28 6.37 2.45
CA MET A 1 18.16 4.99 1.92
C MET A 1 16.69 4.63 1.74
N ARG A 2 16.33 4.06 0.60
CA ARG A 2 14.95 3.66 0.34
C ARG A 2 14.67 2.26 0.89
N LEU A 3 13.49 2.09 1.48
CA LEU A 3 13.02 0.78 1.95
C LEU A 3 12.70 -0.17 0.80
N LEU A 4 12.15 0.38 -0.28
CA LEU A 4 11.66 -0.42 -1.39
C LEU A 4 11.88 0.34 -2.70
N TYR A 5 12.33 -0.39 -3.72
CA TYR A 5 12.53 0.14 -5.07
C TYR A 5 11.47 -0.44 -6.00
N PRO A 6 10.97 0.34 -6.98
CA PRO A 6 9.97 -0.16 -7.94
C PRO A 6 10.41 -1.44 -8.65
N GLU A 7 11.71 -1.61 -8.90
CA GLU A 7 12.25 -2.78 -9.60
C GLU A 7 12.12 -4.07 -8.80
N GLN A 8 11.89 -3.98 -7.47
CA GLN A 8 11.76 -5.15 -6.60
C GLN A 8 10.37 -5.78 -6.68
N VAL A 9 9.39 -5.10 -7.26
CA VAL A 9 8.03 -5.61 -7.38
C VAL A 9 7.76 -6.06 -8.81
N ALA A 10 6.82 -7.02 -8.95
CA ALA A 10 6.46 -7.54 -10.26
C ALA A 10 5.79 -6.46 -11.11
N TYR A 11 6.08 -6.47 -12.42
CA TYR A 11 5.41 -5.57 -13.36
C TYR A 11 3.97 -6.00 -13.58
N MET A 12 3.06 -5.03 -13.66
CA MET A 12 1.64 -5.31 -13.84
C MET A 12 1.24 -5.23 -15.31
N ASP A 13 0.34 -6.13 -15.73
CA ASP A 13 -0.23 -6.12 -17.08
C ASP A 13 -1.20 -4.95 -17.30
N LEU A 14 -1.58 -4.25 -16.25
CA LEU A 14 -2.46 -3.10 -16.30
C LEU A 14 -1.67 -1.86 -15.87
N GLU A 15 -1.41 -0.95 -16.79
CA GLU A 15 -0.57 0.22 -16.55
C GLU A 15 -1.06 1.08 -15.37
N GLU A 16 -2.37 1.22 -15.22
CA GLU A 16 -2.95 1.98 -14.11
C GLU A 16 -2.52 1.40 -12.76
N MET A 17 -2.54 0.08 -12.61
CA MET A 17 -2.10 -0.59 -11.39
C MET A 17 -0.60 -0.43 -11.18
N GLN A 18 0.16 -0.48 -12.26
CA GLN A 18 1.61 -0.28 -12.20
C GLN A 18 1.96 1.11 -11.66
N GLU A 19 1.34 2.15 -12.19
CA GLU A 19 1.56 3.53 -11.76
C GLU A 19 1.20 3.75 -10.30
N ILE A 20 0.06 3.20 -9.87
CA ILE A 20 -0.39 3.30 -8.48
C ILE A 20 0.62 2.65 -7.53
N HIS A 21 1.17 1.48 -7.89
CA HIS A 21 2.18 0.81 -7.07
C HIS A 21 3.45 1.66 -6.95
N GLU A 22 3.90 2.27 -8.04
CA GLU A 22 5.09 3.11 -8.03
C GLU A 22 4.91 4.35 -7.16
N ASP A 23 3.75 5.00 -7.24
CA ASP A 23 3.42 6.16 -6.41
C ASP A 23 3.36 5.78 -4.93
N GLU A 24 2.77 4.64 -4.62
CA GLU A 24 2.63 4.15 -3.25
C GLU A 24 3.98 3.79 -2.64
N ILE A 25 4.87 3.20 -3.42
CA ILE A 25 6.25 2.91 -2.99
C ILE A 25 6.98 4.21 -2.63
N ALA A 26 6.81 5.26 -3.45
CA ALA A 26 7.40 6.56 -3.19
C ALA A 26 6.89 7.15 -1.87
N LEU A 27 5.58 7.06 -1.62
CA LEU A 27 4.98 7.53 -0.36
C LEU A 27 5.50 6.73 0.85
N LEU A 28 5.60 5.42 0.72
CA LEU A 28 6.12 4.56 1.79
C LEU A 28 7.54 4.97 2.17
N ASN A 29 8.40 5.22 1.19
CA ASN A 29 9.77 5.64 1.43
C ASN A 29 9.83 7.01 2.14
N GLU A 30 8.94 7.95 1.77
CA GLU A 30 8.86 9.26 2.43
C GLU A 30 8.40 9.14 3.88
N VAL A 31 7.41 8.29 4.15
CA VAL A 31 6.94 8.06 5.53
C VAL A 31 8.07 7.50 6.38
N ASP A 32 8.82 6.52 5.86
CA ASP A 32 9.96 5.96 6.60
C ASP A 32 11.02 7.02 6.93
N LYS A 33 11.35 7.84 5.94
CA LYS A 33 12.33 8.92 6.12
C LYS A 33 11.89 9.89 7.22
N LEU A 34 10.62 10.33 7.15
CA LEU A 34 10.09 11.29 8.14
C LEU A 34 9.94 10.66 9.52
N ALA A 35 9.53 9.39 9.62
CA ALA A 35 9.44 8.70 10.90
C ALA A 35 10.83 8.58 11.56
N THR A 36 11.85 8.26 10.77
CA THR A 36 13.22 8.18 11.24
C THR A 36 13.71 9.54 11.71
N GLN A 37 13.42 10.61 10.95
CA GLN A 37 13.78 11.97 11.33
C GLN A 37 13.07 12.40 12.61
N TYR A 38 11.77 12.11 12.71
CA TYR A 38 10.97 12.47 13.89
C TYR A 38 11.50 11.81 15.16
N SER A 39 11.97 10.58 15.09
CA SER A 39 12.53 9.89 16.26
C SER A 39 13.72 10.63 16.87
N LYS A 40 14.37 11.49 16.09
CA LYS A 40 15.54 12.29 16.51
C LYS A 40 15.23 13.78 16.64
N ASP A 41 14.15 14.26 16.03
CA ASP A 41 13.80 15.66 15.94
C ASP A 41 12.27 15.83 15.92
N SER A 42 11.70 16.18 17.08
CA SER A 42 10.25 16.31 17.24
C SER A 42 9.62 17.43 16.40
N THR A 43 10.42 18.33 15.81
CA THR A 43 9.89 19.38 14.93
C THR A 43 9.36 18.81 13.61
N LYS A 44 9.64 17.53 13.31
CA LYS A 44 9.16 16.85 12.10
C LYS A 44 7.76 16.27 12.26
N LEU A 45 7.10 16.47 13.39
CA LEU A 45 5.78 15.88 13.67
C LEU A 45 4.74 16.20 12.60
N ASP A 46 4.59 17.48 12.25
CA ASP A 46 3.56 17.90 11.30
C ASP A 46 3.79 17.31 9.91
N GLU A 47 5.04 17.27 9.47
CA GLU A 47 5.38 16.67 8.17
C GLU A 47 5.11 15.18 8.17
N LEU A 48 5.44 14.48 9.26
CA LEU A 48 5.20 13.05 9.38
C LEU A 48 3.70 12.75 9.37
N GLU A 49 2.90 13.49 10.15
CA GLU A 49 1.44 13.28 10.18
C GLU A 49 0.83 13.51 8.81
N ALA A 50 1.21 14.59 8.13
CA ALA A 50 0.67 14.89 6.80
C ALA A 50 1.03 13.79 5.79
N LYS A 51 2.26 13.32 5.80
CA LYS A 51 2.70 12.29 4.86
C LYS A 51 2.07 10.93 5.18
N LEU A 52 1.93 10.60 6.46
CA LEU A 52 1.26 9.36 6.86
C LEU A 52 -0.20 9.37 6.44
N ASP A 53 -0.91 10.48 6.63
CA ASP A 53 -2.30 10.62 6.19
C ASP A 53 -2.42 10.47 4.67
N GLU A 54 -1.48 11.05 3.93
CA GLU A 54 -1.42 10.92 2.47
C GLU A 54 -1.22 9.45 2.06
N TYR A 55 -0.32 8.75 2.73
CA TYR A 55 -0.07 7.33 2.47
C TYR A 55 -1.32 6.48 2.76
N ILE A 56 -1.95 6.69 3.90
CA ILE A 56 -3.16 5.96 4.29
C ILE A 56 -4.29 6.19 3.27
N ALA A 57 -4.49 7.43 2.87
CA ALA A 57 -5.52 7.78 1.89
C ALA A 57 -5.24 7.12 0.54
N HIS A 58 -3.98 7.13 0.11
CA HIS A 58 -3.57 6.52 -1.16
C HIS A 58 -3.80 5.01 -1.16
N VAL A 59 -3.38 4.32 -0.11
CA VAL A 59 -3.59 2.87 0.03
C VAL A 59 -5.07 2.52 0.06
N THR A 60 -5.85 3.27 0.84
CA THR A 60 -7.28 3.02 0.98
C THR A 60 -8.00 3.16 -0.37
N GLU A 61 -7.72 4.23 -1.10
CA GLU A 61 -8.33 4.47 -2.41
C GLU A 61 -7.88 3.45 -3.44
N HIS A 62 -6.60 3.08 -3.41
CA HIS A 62 -6.03 2.05 -4.26
C HIS A 62 -6.77 0.72 -4.09
N PHE A 63 -6.96 0.28 -2.85
CA PHE A 63 -7.65 -0.97 -2.56
C PHE A 63 -9.12 -0.93 -2.99
N LYS A 64 -9.80 0.20 -2.76
CA LYS A 64 -11.20 0.37 -3.19
C LYS A 64 -11.34 0.30 -4.70
N ASN A 65 -10.41 0.91 -5.44
CA ASN A 65 -10.43 0.86 -6.90
C ASN A 65 -10.27 -0.56 -7.42
N GLU A 66 -9.34 -1.32 -6.85
CA GLU A 66 -9.16 -2.71 -7.24
C GLU A 66 -10.40 -3.55 -6.93
N GLU A 67 -10.99 -3.35 -5.76
CA GLU A 67 -12.20 -4.08 -5.36
C GLU A 67 -13.36 -3.78 -6.28
N ARG A 68 -13.53 -2.50 -6.67
CA ARG A 68 -14.57 -2.11 -7.61
C ARG A 68 -14.40 -2.77 -8.98
N LEU A 69 -13.16 -2.82 -9.48
CA LEU A 69 -12.88 -3.47 -10.76
C LEU A 69 -13.10 -4.98 -10.70
N MET A 70 -12.68 -5.60 -9.58
CA MET A 70 -12.88 -7.03 -9.40
C MET A 70 -14.37 -7.40 -9.34
N GLU A 71 -15.19 -6.57 -8.70
CA GLU A 71 -16.64 -6.77 -8.66
C GLU A 71 -17.25 -6.58 -10.04
N LYS A 72 -16.84 -5.53 -10.74
CA LYS A 72 -17.37 -5.21 -12.08
C LYS A 72 -17.14 -6.35 -13.07
N TYR A 73 -15.98 -7.00 -12.99
CA TYR A 73 -15.59 -8.05 -13.94
C TYR A 73 -15.69 -9.46 -13.35
N ASP A 74 -16.38 -9.63 -12.21
CA ASP A 74 -16.63 -10.93 -11.58
C ASP A 74 -15.35 -11.76 -11.35
N PHE A 75 -14.33 -11.12 -10.77
CA PHE A 75 -13.08 -11.82 -10.51
C PHE A 75 -13.29 -12.94 -9.49
N HIS A 76 -12.91 -14.16 -9.85
CA HIS A 76 -13.18 -15.37 -9.06
C HIS A 76 -12.49 -15.38 -7.68
N ALA A 77 -11.38 -14.69 -7.52
CA ALA A 77 -10.64 -14.61 -6.25
C ALA A 77 -10.87 -13.30 -5.49
N TYR A 78 -12.00 -12.63 -5.73
CA TYR A 78 -12.34 -11.35 -5.09
C TYR A 78 -12.27 -11.41 -3.57
N GLU A 79 -12.90 -12.42 -2.97
CA GLU A 79 -12.96 -12.54 -1.49
C GLU A 79 -11.57 -12.65 -0.88
N MET A 80 -10.71 -13.46 -1.48
CA MET A 80 -9.34 -13.64 -1.00
C MET A 80 -8.53 -12.34 -1.13
N HIS A 81 -8.65 -11.67 -2.27
CA HIS A 81 -7.92 -10.42 -2.52
C HIS A 81 -8.37 -9.32 -1.56
N LYS A 82 -9.69 -9.19 -1.39
CA LYS A 82 -10.26 -8.21 -0.45
C LYS A 82 -9.81 -8.49 0.99
N MET A 83 -9.78 -9.75 1.39
CA MET A 83 -9.32 -10.12 2.74
C MET A 83 -7.87 -9.70 2.96
N ALA A 84 -7.01 -9.85 1.97
CA ALA A 84 -5.63 -9.39 2.06
C ALA A 84 -5.55 -7.88 2.28
N HIS A 85 -6.37 -7.11 1.54
CA HIS A 85 -6.47 -5.66 1.71
C HIS A 85 -6.94 -5.29 3.12
N ASP A 86 -8.00 -5.94 3.59
CA ASP A 86 -8.58 -5.63 4.90
C ASP A 86 -7.59 -5.90 6.03
N MET A 87 -6.81 -6.98 5.92
CA MET A 87 -5.79 -7.31 6.92
C MET A 87 -4.67 -6.27 6.95
N PHE A 88 -4.21 -5.83 5.79
CA PHE A 88 -3.18 -4.79 5.71
C PHE A 88 -3.67 -3.48 6.34
N LEU A 89 -4.89 -3.07 6.00
CA LEU A 89 -5.48 -1.83 6.53
C LEU A 89 -5.71 -1.92 8.04
N MET A 90 -6.07 -3.09 8.54
CA MET A 90 -6.25 -3.30 9.98
C MET A 90 -4.92 -3.13 10.72
N ASP A 91 -3.85 -3.70 10.20
CA ASP A 91 -2.53 -3.59 10.83
C ASP A 91 -1.99 -2.16 10.75
N LEU A 92 -2.18 -1.49 9.63
CA LEU A 92 -1.80 -0.08 9.48
C LEU A 92 -2.59 0.80 10.44
N GLY A 93 -3.89 0.56 10.55
CA GLY A 93 -4.76 1.30 11.47
C GLY A 93 -4.36 1.10 12.92
N PHE A 94 -4.00 -0.12 13.31
CA PHE A 94 -3.54 -0.41 14.66
C PHE A 94 -2.22 0.33 14.98
N ALA A 95 -1.25 0.28 14.08
CA ALA A 95 0.03 0.97 14.28
C ALA A 95 -0.18 2.49 14.40
N THR A 96 -1.05 3.06 13.56
CA THR A 96 -1.38 4.48 13.58
C THR A 96 -2.05 4.88 14.91
N LYS A 97 -2.99 4.07 15.37
CA LYS A 97 -3.70 4.29 16.63
C LYS A 97 -2.74 4.26 17.82
N MET A 98 -1.85 3.28 17.86
CA MET A 98 -0.87 3.16 18.94
C MET A 98 0.04 4.38 19.00
N TRP A 99 0.44 4.91 17.84
CA TRP A 99 1.24 6.12 17.82
C TRP A 99 0.43 7.35 18.28
N ARG A 100 -0.75 7.56 17.70
CA ARG A 100 -1.55 8.77 17.98
C ARG A 100 -2.10 8.81 19.40
N GLU A 101 -2.50 7.67 19.96
CA GLU A 101 -3.08 7.61 21.29
C GLU A 101 -2.04 7.44 22.40
N HIS A 102 -0.92 6.77 22.12
CA HIS A 102 0.07 6.41 23.12
C HIS A 102 1.47 6.95 22.83
N GLY A 103 1.65 7.65 21.73
CA GLY A 103 2.95 8.23 21.36
C GLY A 103 4.01 7.19 20.96
N ASP A 104 3.58 5.97 20.62
CA ASP A 104 4.50 4.87 20.30
C ASP A 104 4.87 4.89 18.82
N ILE A 105 5.85 5.74 18.48
CA ILE A 105 6.35 5.86 17.09
C ILE A 105 6.99 4.56 16.60
N ASP A 106 7.50 3.73 17.51
CA ASP A 106 8.14 2.46 17.14
C ASP A 106 7.16 1.52 16.43
N LYS A 107 5.88 1.59 16.77
CA LYS A 107 4.85 0.77 16.09
C LYS A 107 4.75 1.13 14.60
N ILE A 108 4.77 2.44 14.29
CA ILE A 108 4.76 2.92 12.90
C ILE A 108 6.04 2.48 12.18
N ILE A 109 7.19 2.70 12.81
CA ILE A 109 8.48 2.36 12.19
C ILE A 109 8.54 0.86 11.89
N ARG A 110 8.14 0.02 12.83
CA ARG A 110 8.14 -1.44 12.64
C ARG A 110 7.19 -1.87 11.53
N PHE A 111 5.98 -1.31 11.50
CA PHE A 111 5.01 -1.63 10.47
C PHE A 111 5.58 -1.27 9.08
N ILE A 112 6.10 -0.06 8.95
CA ILE A 112 6.61 0.43 7.67
C ILE A 112 7.80 -0.41 7.20
N ARG A 113 8.69 -0.79 8.11
CA ARG A 113 9.88 -1.56 7.75
C ARG A 113 9.59 -3.03 7.42
N LYS A 114 8.47 -3.57 7.87
CA LYS A 114 7.99 -4.91 7.48
C LYS A 114 7.16 -4.89 6.21
N SER A 115 6.60 -3.74 5.84
CA SER A 115 5.72 -3.61 4.67
C SER A 115 6.33 -4.08 3.36
N PRO A 116 7.63 -3.83 3.07
CA PRO A 116 8.19 -4.25 1.79
C PRO A 116 8.03 -5.73 1.47
N GLU A 117 8.19 -6.60 2.46
CA GLU A 117 8.02 -8.05 2.26
C GLU A 117 6.59 -8.37 1.85
N TRP A 118 5.62 -7.79 2.57
CA TRP A 118 4.20 -7.98 2.25
C TRP A 118 3.87 -7.43 0.85
N ILE A 119 4.37 -6.24 0.53
CA ILE A 119 4.10 -5.58 -0.75
C ILE A 119 4.65 -6.42 -1.91
N ILE A 120 5.89 -6.88 -1.81
CA ILE A 120 6.53 -7.68 -2.86
C ILE A 120 5.73 -8.96 -3.11
N MET A 121 5.36 -9.68 -2.04
CA MET A 121 4.60 -10.92 -2.17
C MET A 121 3.18 -10.70 -2.65
N HIS A 122 2.52 -9.67 -2.14
CA HIS A 122 1.13 -9.35 -2.52
C HIS A 122 1.05 -8.98 -4.01
N ILE A 123 1.96 -8.14 -4.49
CA ILE A 123 1.98 -7.74 -5.90
C ILE A 123 2.23 -8.97 -6.79
N ALA A 124 3.22 -9.79 -6.45
CA ALA A 124 3.58 -10.94 -7.28
C ALA A 124 2.52 -12.03 -7.28
N SER A 125 1.93 -12.34 -6.12
CA SER A 125 1.04 -13.50 -5.98
C SER A 125 -0.46 -13.16 -6.02
N VAL A 126 -0.85 -11.91 -5.77
CA VAL A 126 -2.25 -11.50 -5.70
C VAL A 126 -2.58 -10.45 -6.76
N ASP A 127 -1.88 -9.31 -6.77
CA ASP A 127 -2.17 -8.23 -7.71
C ASP A 127 -1.87 -8.60 -9.15
N SER A 128 -0.77 -9.31 -9.40
CA SER A 128 -0.39 -9.68 -10.77
C SER A 128 -1.42 -10.56 -11.46
N PRO A 129 -1.90 -11.65 -10.83
CA PRO A 129 -3.00 -12.43 -11.42
C PRO A 129 -4.29 -11.62 -11.61
N THR A 130 -4.60 -10.72 -10.67
CA THR A 130 -5.76 -9.84 -10.77
C THR A 130 -5.62 -8.92 -11.98
N ALA A 131 -4.47 -8.28 -12.15
CA ALA A 131 -4.22 -7.36 -13.26
C ALA A 131 -4.31 -8.09 -14.62
N THR A 132 -3.78 -9.30 -14.70
CA THR A 132 -3.87 -10.11 -15.93
C THR A 132 -5.33 -10.40 -16.29
N TYR A 133 -6.13 -10.82 -15.31
CA TYR A 133 -7.56 -11.08 -15.52
C TYR A 133 -8.29 -9.80 -15.94
N LEU A 134 -8.08 -8.70 -15.22
CA LEU A 134 -8.77 -7.43 -15.51
C LEU A 134 -8.39 -6.89 -16.89
N ALA A 135 -7.11 -6.94 -17.25
CA ALA A 135 -6.65 -6.49 -18.57
C ALA A 135 -7.31 -7.28 -19.69
N GLN A 136 -7.43 -8.60 -19.52
CA GLN A 136 -8.09 -9.46 -20.50
C GLN A 136 -9.57 -9.12 -20.65
N LYS A 137 -10.27 -8.93 -19.53
CA LYS A 137 -11.70 -8.59 -19.55
C LYS A 137 -11.95 -7.22 -20.17
N MET A 138 -11.10 -6.24 -19.85
CA MET A 138 -11.21 -4.91 -20.45
C MET A 138 -10.97 -4.92 -21.94
N ALA A 139 -10.04 -5.76 -22.42
CA ALA A 139 -9.78 -5.92 -23.85
C ALA A 139 -10.99 -6.52 -24.60
N GLU A 140 -11.72 -7.43 -23.95
CA GLU A 140 -12.93 -8.05 -24.52
C GLU A 140 -14.08 -7.06 -24.73
N GLU A 141 -14.08 -5.93 -23.98
CA GLU A 141 -15.12 -4.91 -24.12
C GLU A 141 -14.96 -4.01 -25.34
N LYS A 142 -13.79 -4.04 -25.98
CA LYS A 142 -13.48 -3.16 -27.13
C LYS A 142 -13.94 -3.72 -28.46
#